data_ea2ab5bd17e14d3fa6cc0cc8dc5bef0e
#
_entry.id   ea2ab5bd17e14d3fa6cc0cc8dc5bef0e
#
_cell.length_a   1.000
_cell.length_b   1.000
_cell.length_c   1.000
_cell.angle_alpha   90.00
_cell.angle_beta   90.00
_cell.angle_gamma   90.00
#
_symmetry.space_group_name_H-M   'P 1'
#
loop_
_entity.id
_entity.type
_entity.pdbx_description
1 polymer ?
#
loop_
_entity_poly.entity_id
_entity_poly.type
_entity_poly.pdbx_seq_one_letter_code
_entity_poly.pdbx_strand_id
1 'polypeptide(L)'
;MVQQSPRRLELTVTADQAGEKIDTLLRRELRLSGTVIRRVKWLDDGILLDGMRVTTACRPAAGQVLSVRVADPDGQGDMVPTPGPLDIVYEDGDLLVLNKAPGVLIHPGPGHYSDTLCNYIAWYYKKAGIAADVHPVQRLDKGTSGLLVVAKHPHAQEQLKGQLHTPAFRRIYLAVCEGIPRPPEGCIDAPIGRVPGSLMARQVDPAGQPASTRYRVLRTGQGRALVELELDTGRTHQIRVHMAHIGHPLTGDFLYGTEDHSLISRCLLYTSPSPR
;
A
#
# COMPACT_ATOMS: atom_id res chain seq x y z
N MET A 1 27.74 -13.61 -0.44
CA MET A 1 26.60 -12.85 0.07
C MET A 1 25.90 -13.73 1.09
N VAL A 2 25.77 -13.28 2.34
CA VAL A 2 25.03 -14.03 3.38
C VAL A 2 23.55 -13.88 3.02
N GLN A 3 22.91 -14.94 2.60
CA GLN A 3 21.46 -14.98 2.35
C GLN A 3 20.78 -14.76 3.71
N GLN A 4 20.00 -13.71 3.84
CA GLN A 4 19.24 -13.47 5.07
C GLN A 4 18.26 -14.63 5.29
N SER A 5 18.18 -15.14 6.52
CA SER A 5 17.19 -16.14 6.89
C SER A 5 15.77 -15.59 6.65
N PRO A 6 14.83 -16.41 6.20
CA PRO A 6 13.46 -15.96 5.93
C PRO A 6 12.83 -15.39 7.21
N ARG A 7 12.07 -14.30 7.08
CA ARG A 7 11.39 -13.65 8.20
C ARG A 7 10.46 -14.61 8.92
N ARG A 8 10.56 -14.65 10.25
CA ARG A 8 9.76 -15.49 11.13
C ARG A 8 9.15 -14.65 12.25
N LEU A 9 7.99 -15.07 12.73
CA LEU A 9 7.39 -14.60 13.98
C LEU A 9 7.55 -15.68 15.04
N GLU A 10 7.74 -15.27 16.28
CA GLU A 10 7.90 -16.18 17.41
C GLU A 10 6.91 -15.86 18.53
N LEU A 11 6.43 -16.90 19.18
CA LEU A 11 5.55 -16.84 20.34
C LEU A 11 6.04 -17.83 21.40
N THR A 12 6.41 -17.34 22.56
CA THR A 12 6.60 -18.22 23.73
C THR A 12 5.23 -18.53 24.32
N VAL A 13 4.88 -19.79 24.36
CA VAL A 13 3.57 -20.27 24.82
C VAL A 13 3.47 -20.08 26.33
N THR A 14 2.44 -19.36 26.76
CA THR A 14 2.18 -19.11 28.19
C THR A 14 1.37 -20.25 28.82
N ALA A 15 1.22 -20.26 30.15
CA ALA A 15 0.49 -21.33 30.86
C ALA A 15 -0.99 -21.39 30.49
N ASP A 16 -1.63 -20.26 30.21
CA ASP A 16 -3.03 -20.15 29.76
C ASP A 16 -3.23 -20.53 28.29
N GLN A 17 -2.18 -20.49 27.47
CA GLN A 17 -2.18 -20.91 26.07
C GLN A 17 -1.82 -22.40 25.89
N ALA A 18 -1.26 -23.03 26.91
CA ALA A 18 -0.83 -24.44 26.86
C ALA A 18 -2.01 -25.38 26.56
N GLY A 19 -1.78 -26.34 25.67
CA GLY A 19 -2.81 -27.30 25.27
C GLY A 19 -3.79 -26.80 24.21
N GLU A 20 -3.75 -25.52 23.82
CA GLU A 20 -4.51 -25.02 22.67
C GLU A 20 -3.89 -25.50 21.36
N LYS A 21 -4.68 -25.58 20.29
CA LYS A 21 -4.15 -25.92 18.97
C LYS A 21 -3.25 -24.81 18.43
N ILE A 22 -2.15 -25.17 17.80
CA ILE A 22 -1.27 -24.19 17.11
C ILE A 22 -2.06 -23.34 16.12
N ASP A 23 -3.04 -23.88 15.36
CA ASP A 23 -3.89 -23.07 14.45
C ASP A 23 -4.58 -21.91 15.20
N THR A 24 -5.07 -22.14 16.41
CA THR A 24 -5.72 -21.12 17.26
C THR A 24 -4.70 -20.04 17.67
N LEU A 25 -3.52 -20.45 18.15
CA LEU A 25 -2.46 -19.53 18.57
C LEU A 25 -1.96 -18.67 17.40
N LEU A 26 -1.75 -19.26 16.23
CA LEU A 26 -1.32 -18.53 15.03
C LEU A 26 -2.34 -17.44 14.63
N ARG A 27 -3.63 -17.73 14.75
CA ARG A 27 -4.69 -16.76 14.39
C ARG A 27 -4.90 -15.70 15.46
N ARG A 28 -4.98 -16.08 16.72
CA ARG A 28 -5.32 -15.17 17.81
C ARG A 28 -4.13 -14.31 18.23
N GLU A 29 -2.98 -14.93 18.47
CA GLU A 29 -1.81 -14.25 19.02
C GLU A 29 -0.96 -13.61 17.93
N LEU A 30 -0.64 -14.34 16.87
CA LEU A 30 0.19 -13.86 15.77
C LEU A 30 -0.63 -13.22 14.64
N ARG A 31 -1.95 -13.20 14.76
CA ARG A 31 -2.89 -12.59 13.80
C ARG A 31 -2.68 -13.05 12.35
N LEU A 32 -2.27 -14.31 12.17
CA LEU A 32 -2.07 -14.86 10.84
C LEU A 32 -3.40 -15.21 10.19
N SER A 33 -3.55 -14.83 8.92
CA SER A 33 -4.71 -15.23 8.14
C SER A 33 -4.65 -16.70 7.75
N GLY A 34 -5.83 -17.25 7.46
CA GLY A 34 -5.92 -18.63 6.95
C GLY A 34 -5.15 -18.84 5.65
N THR A 35 -4.94 -17.79 4.87
CA THR A 35 -4.14 -17.87 3.61
C THR A 35 -2.67 -18.03 3.92
N VAL A 36 -2.11 -17.23 4.81
CA VAL A 36 -0.71 -17.37 5.25
C VAL A 36 -0.49 -18.74 5.88
N ILE A 37 -1.36 -19.16 6.82
CA ILE A 37 -1.24 -20.48 7.47
C ILE A 37 -1.27 -21.62 6.44
N ARG A 38 -2.22 -21.62 5.48
CA ARG A 38 -2.30 -22.65 4.42
C ARG A 38 -1.04 -22.70 3.57
N ARG A 39 -0.40 -21.55 3.31
CA ARG A 39 0.81 -21.45 2.50
C ARG A 39 2.02 -22.05 3.21
N VAL A 40 2.19 -21.74 4.51
CA VAL A 40 3.41 -22.14 5.25
C VAL A 40 3.33 -23.52 5.90
N LYS A 41 2.14 -24.04 6.20
CA LYS A 41 1.99 -25.33 6.91
C LYS A 41 2.59 -26.54 6.20
N TRP A 42 2.84 -26.43 4.89
CA TRP A 42 3.43 -27.50 4.06
C TRP A 42 4.93 -27.37 3.90
N LEU A 43 5.53 -26.24 4.27
CA LEU A 43 6.96 -26.03 4.21
C LEU A 43 7.65 -26.77 5.36
N ASP A 44 8.86 -27.29 5.11
CA ASP A 44 9.63 -28.00 6.12
C ASP A 44 10.02 -27.09 7.29
N ASP A 45 10.30 -25.82 7.00
CA ASP A 45 10.60 -24.76 7.98
C ASP A 45 9.39 -23.85 8.28
N GLY A 46 8.19 -24.21 7.82
CA GLY A 46 7.03 -23.32 7.88
C GLY A 46 6.55 -23.03 9.30
N ILE A 47 6.28 -24.08 10.08
CA ILE A 47 5.82 -23.98 11.48
C ILE A 47 6.70 -24.89 12.34
N LEU A 48 7.40 -24.29 13.28
CA LEU A 48 8.32 -24.98 14.16
C LEU A 48 7.92 -24.78 15.62
N LEU A 49 8.07 -25.83 16.42
CA LEU A 49 7.96 -25.79 17.90
C LEU A 49 9.32 -26.25 18.47
N ASP A 50 10.00 -25.38 19.20
CA ASP A 50 11.38 -25.60 19.68
C ASP A 50 12.33 -26.06 18.56
N GLY A 51 12.18 -25.46 17.36
CA GLY A 51 12.99 -25.77 16.18
C GLY A 51 12.54 -27.01 15.39
N MET A 52 11.59 -27.79 15.89
CA MET A 52 11.09 -29.00 15.20
C MET A 52 9.80 -28.73 14.44
N ARG A 53 9.69 -29.25 13.23
CA ARG A 53 8.47 -29.11 12.42
C ARG A 53 7.26 -29.75 13.11
N VAL A 54 6.17 -29.00 13.13
CA VAL A 54 4.89 -29.44 13.71
C VAL A 54 3.72 -29.12 12.80
N THR A 55 2.58 -29.79 13.03
CA THR A 55 1.33 -29.50 12.35
C THR A 55 0.51 -28.47 13.11
N THR A 56 -0.44 -27.82 12.44
CA THR A 56 -1.38 -26.88 13.08
C THR A 56 -2.31 -27.52 14.10
N ALA A 57 -2.44 -28.85 14.13
CA ALA A 57 -3.23 -29.60 15.11
C ALA A 57 -2.47 -29.88 16.42
N CYS A 58 -1.14 -29.72 16.43
CA CYS A 58 -0.32 -29.91 17.62
C CYS A 58 -0.76 -28.95 18.75
N ARG A 59 -0.55 -29.40 19.99
CA ARG A 59 -0.88 -28.66 21.21
C ARG A 59 0.40 -28.47 22.03
N PRO A 60 0.98 -27.27 22.05
CA PRO A 60 2.23 -27.00 22.74
C PRO A 60 2.03 -26.96 24.26
N ALA A 61 3.10 -27.21 25.01
CA ALA A 61 3.18 -26.97 26.43
C ALA A 61 3.63 -25.54 26.75
N ALA A 62 3.40 -25.09 27.96
CA ALA A 62 3.90 -23.80 28.44
C ALA A 62 5.44 -23.77 28.37
N GLY A 63 6.00 -22.62 27.99
CA GLY A 63 7.44 -22.37 27.83
C GLY A 63 8.00 -22.77 26.47
N GLN A 64 7.30 -23.55 25.64
CA GLN A 64 7.77 -23.88 24.31
C GLN A 64 7.70 -22.65 23.36
N VAL A 65 8.62 -22.59 22.41
CA VAL A 65 8.70 -21.51 21.43
C VAL A 65 8.10 -21.95 20.11
N LEU A 66 6.94 -21.38 19.77
CA LEU A 66 6.33 -21.52 18.46
C LEU A 66 6.91 -20.49 17.50
N SER A 67 7.51 -20.94 16.40
CA SER A 67 8.12 -20.09 15.38
C SER A 67 7.47 -20.36 14.03
N VAL A 68 7.00 -19.33 13.32
CA VAL A 68 6.32 -19.45 12.04
C VAL A 68 6.97 -18.55 10.98
N ARG A 69 7.21 -19.11 9.81
CA ARG A 69 7.70 -18.37 8.65
C ARG A 69 6.59 -17.46 8.09
N VAL A 70 6.89 -16.19 7.85
CA VAL A 70 5.96 -15.23 7.23
C VAL A 70 6.46 -14.72 5.89
N ALA A 71 7.74 -14.95 5.57
CA ALA A 71 8.32 -14.64 4.26
C ALA A 71 7.78 -15.57 3.18
N ASP A 72 7.74 -15.08 1.96
CA ASP A 72 7.39 -15.90 0.80
C ASP A 72 8.41 -17.03 0.60
N PRO A 73 7.97 -18.25 0.25
CA PRO A 73 8.86 -19.42 0.13
C PRO A 73 9.92 -19.26 -0.95
N ASP A 74 9.55 -18.66 -2.08
CA ASP A 74 10.37 -18.65 -3.30
C ASP A 74 10.99 -17.29 -3.59
N GLY A 75 10.70 -16.24 -2.78
CA GLY A 75 11.17 -14.85 -3.01
C GLY A 75 10.71 -14.31 -4.36
N GLN A 76 10.71 -13.07 -4.54
CA GLN A 76 10.53 -12.24 -5.76
C GLN A 76 9.41 -12.59 -6.79
N GLY A 77 8.66 -13.72 -6.71
CA GLY A 77 7.59 -14.05 -7.67
C GLY A 77 8.03 -13.91 -9.15
N ASP A 78 7.06 -13.65 -10.06
CA ASP A 78 7.30 -13.41 -11.49
C ASP A 78 7.80 -11.97 -11.82
N MET A 79 8.19 -11.20 -10.80
CA MET A 79 8.64 -9.82 -10.98
C MET A 79 10.02 -9.77 -11.62
N VAL A 80 10.16 -9.09 -12.78
CA VAL A 80 11.44 -8.90 -13.45
C VAL A 80 12.26 -7.84 -12.69
N PRO A 81 13.36 -8.23 -12.00
CA PRO A 81 14.19 -7.25 -11.28
C PRO A 81 14.90 -6.34 -12.28
N THR A 82 14.66 -5.04 -12.20
CA THR A 82 15.23 -4.04 -13.11
C THR A 82 15.85 -2.89 -12.30
N PRO A 83 17.08 -2.46 -12.60
CA PRO A 83 17.69 -1.32 -11.92
C PRO A 83 16.88 -0.04 -12.19
N GLY A 84 16.69 0.75 -11.14
CA GLY A 84 15.99 2.03 -11.24
C GLY A 84 16.11 2.85 -9.95
N PRO A 85 15.73 4.13 -10.00
CA PRO A 85 15.87 5.02 -8.85
C PRO A 85 14.86 4.66 -7.74
N LEU A 86 15.35 4.59 -6.51
CA LEU A 86 14.54 4.44 -5.30
C LEU A 86 14.97 5.50 -4.28
N ASP A 87 14.01 6.27 -3.80
CA ASP A 87 14.17 7.20 -2.68
C ASP A 87 13.59 6.52 -1.43
N ILE A 88 14.45 5.82 -0.68
CA ILE A 88 14.09 5.06 0.51
C ILE A 88 14.06 6.00 1.71
N VAL A 89 12.90 6.15 2.33
CA VAL A 89 12.67 6.99 3.52
C VAL A 89 12.82 6.20 4.81
N TYR A 90 12.38 4.94 4.79
CA TYR A 90 12.47 4.04 5.95
C TYR A 90 12.51 2.59 5.49
N GLU A 91 13.23 1.75 6.21
CA GLU A 91 13.29 0.32 5.98
C GLU A 91 13.55 -0.45 7.28
N ASP A 92 12.82 -1.55 7.48
CA ASP A 92 13.08 -2.53 8.54
C ASP A 92 12.90 -3.98 8.02
N GLY A 93 12.75 -4.94 8.92
CA GLY A 93 12.55 -6.34 8.57
C GLY A 93 11.20 -6.66 7.91
N ASP A 94 10.20 -5.81 8.06
CA ASP A 94 8.81 -6.07 7.70
C ASP A 94 8.29 -5.15 6.59
N LEU A 95 8.85 -3.94 6.47
CA LEU A 95 8.37 -2.94 5.50
C LEU A 95 9.48 -2.05 4.93
N LEU A 96 9.17 -1.42 3.81
CA LEU A 96 9.94 -0.42 3.11
C LEU A 96 9.03 0.78 2.83
N VAL A 97 9.46 2.00 3.16
CA VAL A 97 8.75 3.24 2.82
C VAL A 97 9.57 4.01 1.80
N LEU A 98 8.93 4.36 0.69
CA LEU A 98 9.55 5.05 -0.43
C LEU A 98 8.88 6.40 -0.66
N ASN A 99 9.64 7.40 -1.06
CA ASN A 99 9.13 8.62 -1.68
C ASN A 99 9.07 8.40 -3.20
N LYS A 100 7.91 8.00 -3.70
CA LYS A 100 7.71 7.72 -5.12
C LYS A 100 7.82 8.99 -5.96
N ALA A 101 8.67 9.01 -6.96
CA ALA A 101 8.71 10.08 -7.96
C ALA A 101 7.43 10.08 -8.84
N PRO A 102 7.01 11.25 -9.36
CA PRO A 102 5.96 11.31 -10.38
C PRO A 102 6.44 10.64 -11.67
N GLY A 103 5.50 10.17 -12.50
CA GLY A 103 5.80 9.53 -13.79
C GLY A 103 6.09 8.04 -13.73
N VAL A 104 6.29 7.45 -12.54
CA VAL A 104 6.57 6.03 -12.34
C VAL A 104 5.30 5.27 -11.94
N LEU A 105 5.00 4.17 -12.64
CA LEU A 105 3.95 3.22 -12.24
C LEU A 105 4.41 2.36 -11.07
N ILE A 106 3.46 1.92 -10.23
CA ILE A 106 3.79 1.03 -9.11
C ILE A 106 3.94 -0.41 -9.60
N HIS A 107 2.96 -0.93 -10.30
CA HIS A 107 2.92 -2.34 -10.75
C HIS A 107 3.12 -2.46 -12.24
N PRO A 108 3.71 -3.58 -12.73
CA PRO A 108 3.69 -3.93 -14.14
C PRO A 108 2.28 -3.99 -14.71
N GLY A 109 2.17 -3.64 -15.98
CA GLY A 109 0.91 -3.65 -16.71
C GLY A 109 1.17 -3.51 -18.22
N PRO A 110 0.13 -3.46 -19.05
CA PRO A 110 0.29 -3.34 -20.50
C PRO A 110 1.19 -2.19 -20.90
N GLY A 111 2.27 -2.49 -21.65
CA GLY A 111 3.28 -1.54 -22.09
C GLY A 111 4.34 -1.15 -21.04
N HIS A 112 4.24 -1.64 -19.81
CA HIS A 112 5.14 -1.35 -18.69
C HIS A 112 5.45 -2.62 -17.90
N TYR A 113 6.35 -3.46 -18.39
CA TYR A 113 6.63 -4.78 -17.80
C TYR A 113 7.85 -4.79 -16.88
N SER A 114 8.79 -3.87 -17.08
CA SER A 114 10.06 -3.84 -16.37
C SER A 114 10.49 -2.47 -15.85
N ASP A 115 9.68 -1.44 -16.07
CA ASP A 115 9.97 -0.02 -15.74
C ASP A 115 9.08 0.52 -14.62
N THR A 116 8.65 -0.35 -13.70
CA THR A 116 7.78 0.01 -12.58
C THR A 116 8.54 0.02 -11.26
N LEU A 117 7.98 0.70 -10.27
CA LEU A 117 8.55 0.77 -8.94
C LEU A 117 8.76 -0.62 -8.32
N CYS A 118 7.82 -1.54 -8.54
CA CYS A 118 7.96 -2.92 -8.07
C CYS A 118 9.15 -3.64 -8.70
N ASN A 119 9.44 -3.40 -9.99
CA ASN A 119 10.64 -3.94 -10.64
C ASN A 119 11.94 -3.39 -10.02
N TYR A 120 11.96 -2.09 -9.68
CA TYR A 120 13.12 -1.44 -9.05
C TYR A 120 13.33 -1.95 -7.62
N ILE A 121 12.25 -2.16 -6.85
CA ILE A 121 12.33 -2.74 -5.50
C ILE A 121 12.82 -4.20 -5.58
N ALA A 122 12.32 -5.00 -6.51
CA ALA A 122 12.78 -6.38 -6.71
C ALA A 122 14.28 -6.44 -7.04
N TRP A 123 14.78 -5.50 -7.86
CA TRP A 123 16.22 -5.37 -8.11
C TRP A 123 16.99 -5.00 -6.83
N TYR A 124 16.49 -4.04 -6.07
CA TYR A 124 17.08 -3.63 -4.80
C TYR A 124 17.19 -4.81 -3.83
N TYR A 125 16.11 -5.56 -3.61
CA TYR A 125 16.10 -6.73 -2.75
C TYR A 125 17.10 -7.79 -3.22
N LYS A 126 17.12 -8.09 -4.51
CA LYS A 126 18.08 -9.03 -5.10
C LYS A 126 19.52 -8.60 -4.85
N LYS A 127 19.84 -7.32 -5.07
CA LYS A 127 21.20 -6.78 -4.89
C LYS A 127 21.61 -6.75 -3.42
N ALA A 128 20.69 -6.45 -2.52
CA ALA A 128 20.92 -6.39 -1.08
C ALA A 128 20.89 -7.77 -0.39
N GLY A 129 20.55 -8.86 -1.12
CA GLY A 129 20.41 -10.19 -0.53
C GLY A 129 19.19 -10.34 0.38
N ILE A 130 18.18 -9.47 0.21
CA ILE A 130 16.94 -9.49 0.99
C ILE A 130 16.01 -10.55 0.41
N ALA A 131 15.70 -11.57 1.21
CA ALA A 131 14.75 -12.63 0.85
C ALA A 131 13.31 -12.16 1.12
N ALA A 132 12.80 -11.26 0.28
CA ALA A 132 11.47 -10.69 0.39
C ALA A 132 10.82 -10.54 -0.98
N ASP A 133 9.49 -10.50 -1.01
CA ASP A 133 8.73 -10.16 -2.19
C ASP A 133 8.18 -8.73 -2.08
N VAL A 134 7.65 -8.18 -3.17
CA VAL A 134 7.23 -6.77 -3.25
C VAL A 134 5.71 -6.69 -3.06
N HIS A 135 5.27 -6.24 -1.90
CA HIS A 135 3.86 -6.15 -1.52
C HIS A 135 3.43 -4.71 -1.22
N PRO A 136 3.13 -3.86 -2.22
CA PRO A 136 2.61 -2.52 -1.94
C PRO A 136 1.32 -2.58 -1.11
N VAL A 137 1.25 -1.72 -0.09
CA VAL A 137 0.11 -1.66 0.84
C VAL A 137 -1.02 -0.83 0.23
N GLN A 138 -0.68 0.33 -0.35
CA GLN A 138 -1.59 1.21 -1.10
C GLN A 138 -1.02 1.50 -2.49
N ARG A 139 -1.78 2.25 -3.28
CA ARG A 139 -1.35 2.68 -4.61
C ARG A 139 -1.36 4.20 -4.72
N LEU A 140 -0.43 4.71 -5.52
CA LEU A 140 -0.42 6.08 -6.02
C LEU A 140 -0.54 6.04 -7.55
N ASP A 141 -1.20 7.02 -8.14
CA ASP A 141 -1.30 7.13 -9.58
C ASP A 141 0.08 7.43 -10.21
N LYS A 142 0.23 7.21 -11.52
CA LYS A 142 1.49 7.44 -12.24
C LYS A 142 2.04 8.85 -12.00
N GLY A 143 1.18 9.88 -12.11
CA GLY A 143 1.56 11.28 -11.91
C GLY A 143 1.67 11.72 -10.44
N THR A 144 1.22 10.92 -9.48
CA THR A 144 1.29 11.23 -8.06
C THR A 144 2.66 10.92 -7.49
N SER A 145 3.24 11.85 -6.75
CA SER A 145 4.46 11.67 -5.97
C SER A 145 4.15 11.50 -4.48
N GLY A 146 5.13 11.03 -3.71
CA GLY A 146 5.08 10.96 -2.25
C GLY A 146 5.15 9.55 -1.68
N LEU A 147 4.77 9.40 -0.42
CA LEU A 147 5.08 8.21 0.36
C LEU A 147 4.24 7.00 -0.04
N LEU A 148 4.94 5.91 -0.27
CA LEU A 148 4.39 4.59 -0.56
C LEU A 148 4.94 3.59 0.46
N VAL A 149 4.05 2.84 1.09
CA VAL A 149 4.42 1.75 2.00
C VAL A 149 4.37 0.43 1.24
N VAL A 150 5.46 -0.32 1.32
CA VAL A 150 5.61 -1.65 0.72
C VAL A 150 5.95 -2.64 1.82
N ALA A 151 5.15 -3.67 2.00
CA ALA A 151 5.46 -4.76 2.90
C ALA A 151 6.43 -5.75 2.23
N LYS A 152 7.30 -6.36 3.04
CA LYS A 152 8.30 -7.33 2.59
C LYS A 152 7.77 -8.77 2.60
N HIS A 153 6.59 -8.99 3.17
CA HIS A 153 5.92 -10.29 3.20
C HIS A 153 4.40 -10.15 3.34
N PRO A 154 3.62 -11.20 2.96
CA PRO A 154 2.15 -11.12 2.91
C PRO A 154 1.49 -10.79 4.24
N HIS A 155 2.02 -11.28 5.36
CA HIS A 155 1.46 -10.99 6.68
C HIS A 155 1.54 -9.50 7.02
N ALA A 156 2.70 -8.85 6.83
CA ALA A 156 2.82 -7.40 7.05
C ALA A 156 1.89 -6.62 6.13
N GLN A 157 1.77 -7.02 4.84
CA GLN A 157 0.83 -6.40 3.92
C GLN A 157 -0.60 -6.48 4.43
N GLU A 158 -1.03 -7.66 4.91
CA GLU A 158 -2.38 -7.88 5.41
C GLU A 158 -2.68 -7.03 6.66
N GLN A 159 -1.74 -7.00 7.63
CA GLN A 159 -1.87 -6.18 8.83
C GLN A 159 -1.99 -4.69 8.50
N LEU A 160 -1.15 -4.18 7.59
CA LEU A 160 -1.19 -2.79 7.15
C LEU A 160 -2.43 -2.47 6.31
N LYS A 161 -2.87 -3.37 5.43
CA LYS A 161 -4.13 -3.21 4.68
C LYS A 161 -5.35 -3.16 5.61
N GLY A 162 -5.35 -3.93 6.69
CA GLY A 162 -6.38 -3.86 7.72
C GLY A 162 -6.48 -2.49 8.39
N GLN A 163 -5.38 -1.73 8.43
CA GLN A 163 -5.33 -0.39 9.01
C GLN A 163 -5.71 0.74 8.04
N LEU A 164 -5.73 0.48 6.72
CA LEU A 164 -5.96 1.53 5.68
C LEU A 164 -7.26 2.33 5.84
N HIS A 165 -8.26 1.77 6.53
CA HIS A 165 -9.56 2.39 6.75
C HIS A 165 -9.80 2.70 8.24
N THR A 166 -8.74 2.78 9.02
CA THR A 166 -8.78 3.15 10.44
C THR A 166 -8.03 4.46 10.67
N PRO A 167 -8.27 5.16 11.79
CA PRO A 167 -7.52 6.36 12.14
C PRO A 167 -6.00 6.16 12.27
N ALA A 168 -5.55 4.91 12.41
CA ALA A 168 -4.13 4.56 12.53
C ALA A 168 -3.36 4.77 11.21
N PHE A 169 -4.04 4.79 10.05
CA PHE A 169 -3.42 4.96 8.74
C PHE A 169 -4.10 6.11 7.97
N ARG A 170 -3.59 7.31 8.13
CA ARG A 170 -4.12 8.48 7.43
C ARG A 170 -3.45 8.68 6.08
N ARG A 171 -4.24 8.99 5.05
CA ARG A 171 -3.79 9.27 3.69
C ARG A 171 -4.07 10.73 3.37
N ILE A 172 -3.05 11.57 3.56
CA ILE A 172 -3.13 13.01 3.38
C ILE A 172 -2.35 13.39 2.12
N TYR A 173 -2.98 14.20 1.28
CA TYR A 173 -2.43 14.68 0.02
C TYR A 173 -2.47 16.20 -0.03
N LEU A 174 -1.51 16.79 -0.74
CA LEU A 174 -1.54 18.20 -1.12
C LEU A 174 -1.70 18.28 -2.63
N ALA A 175 -2.60 19.16 -3.08
CA ALA A 175 -2.80 19.41 -4.50
C ALA A 175 -3.11 20.89 -4.74
N VAL A 176 -2.80 21.35 -5.96
CA VAL A 176 -3.29 22.65 -6.45
C VAL A 176 -4.48 22.38 -7.35
N CYS A 177 -5.58 23.09 -7.14
CA CYS A 177 -6.77 23.01 -7.99
C CYS A 177 -7.09 24.35 -8.64
N GLU A 178 -7.81 24.31 -9.75
CA GLU A 178 -8.33 25.48 -10.44
C GLU A 178 -9.53 26.07 -9.67
N GLY A 179 -9.56 27.40 -9.59
CA GLY A 179 -10.57 28.09 -8.79
C GLY A 179 -10.30 27.98 -7.28
N ILE A 180 -11.28 28.46 -6.50
CA ILE A 180 -11.22 28.49 -5.03
C ILE A 180 -12.49 27.78 -4.51
N PRO A 181 -12.38 26.57 -3.96
CA PRO A 181 -13.51 25.84 -3.41
C PRO A 181 -14.26 26.64 -2.34
N ARG A 182 -15.58 26.62 -2.45
CA ARG A 182 -16.49 27.24 -1.45
C ARG A 182 -17.59 26.24 -1.10
N PRO A 183 -17.74 25.83 0.19
CA PRO A 183 -16.97 26.32 1.36
C PRO A 183 -15.48 25.94 1.30
N PRO A 184 -14.59 26.56 2.11
CA PRO A 184 -13.15 26.29 2.08
C PRO A 184 -12.76 24.92 2.64
N GLU A 185 -13.67 24.22 3.25
CA GLU A 185 -13.52 22.83 3.71
C GLU A 185 -14.83 22.07 3.52
N GLY A 186 -14.72 20.74 3.35
CA GLY A 186 -15.88 19.90 3.13
C GLY A 186 -15.53 18.44 2.93
N CYS A 187 -16.58 17.64 2.71
CA CYS A 187 -16.49 16.24 2.38
C CYS A 187 -17.21 15.98 1.05
N ILE A 188 -16.53 15.29 0.14
CA ILE A 188 -17.08 14.87 -1.14
C ILE A 188 -17.41 13.38 -1.02
N ASP A 189 -18.69 13.07 -0.80
CA ASP A 189 -19.22 11.71 -0.75
C ASP A 189 -19.91 11.41 -2.08
N ALA A 190 -19.16 10.84 -3.03
CA ALA A 190 -19.64 10.59 -4.37
C ALA A 190 -19.05 9.27 -4.89
N PRO A 191 -19.88 8.24 -5.16
CA PRO A 191 -19.39 6.97 -5.68
C PRO A 191 -18.68 7.13 -7.02
N ILE A 192 -17.62 6.32 -7.24
CA ILE A 192 -16.80 6.39 -8.45
C ILE A 192 -16.93 5.12 -9.26
N GLY A 193 -17.33 5.28 -10.53
CA GLY A 193 -17.41 4.25 -11.55
C GLY A 193 -16.40 4.45 -12.68
N ARG A 194 -16.40 3.50 -13.60
CA ARG A 194 -15.63 3.60 -14.85
C ARG A 194 -16.46 4.33 -15.90
N VAL A 195 -15.84 5.23 -16.66
CA VAL A 195 -16.50 5.82 -17.84
C VAL A 195 -16.74 4.71 -18.87
N PRO A 196 -17.97 4.53 -19.37
CA PRO A 196 -18.27 3.53 -20.41
C PRO A 196 -17.32 3.69 -21.61
N GLY A 197 -16.76 2.58 -22.09
CA GLY A 197 -15.81 2.57 -23.20
C GLY A 197 -14.39 3.05 -22.88
N SER A 198 -14.11 3.56 -21.69
CA SER A 198 -12.78 3.98 -21.31
C SER A 198 -12.05 2.95 -20.43
N LEU A 199 -10.81 2.64 -20.74
CA LEU A 199 -9.94 1.82 -19.90
C LEU A 199 -9.38 2.61 -18.70
N MET A 200 -9.19 3.92 -18.83
CA MET A 200 -8.48 4.76 -17.86
C MET A 200 -9.43 5.68 -17.08
N ALA A 201 -10.38 6.34 -17.75
CA ALA A 201 -11.19 7.38 -17.13
C ALA A 201 -12.17 6.82 -16.08
N ARG A 202 -12.39 7.62 -15.06
CA ARG A 202 -13.37 7.39 -13.99
C ARG A 202 -14.31 8.59 -13.94
N GLN A 203 -15.50 8.39 -13.39
CA GLN A 203 -16.48 9.44 -13.17
C GLN A 203 -17.23 9.21 -11.87
N VAL A 204 -17.87 10.23 -11.36
CA VAL A 204 -18.89 10.05 -10.34
C VAL A 204 -20.05 9.29 -10.98
N ASP A 205 -20.46 8.21 -10.34
CA ASP A 205 -21.48 7.30 -10.83
C ASP A 205 -22.23 6.69 -9.63
N PRO A 206 -23.55 6.90 -9.52
CA PRO A 206 -24.35 6.32 -8.44
C PRO A 206 -24.24 4.80 -8.32
N ALA A 207 -23.99 4.10 -9.43
CA ALA A 207 -23.74 2.64 -9.45
C ALA A 207 -22.28 2.27 -9.17
N GLY A 208 -21.40 3.27 -8.95
CA GLY A 208 -19.98 3.11 -8.69
C GLY A 208 -19.69 2.61 -7.28
N GLN A 209 -18.41 2.49 -6.98
CA GLN A 209 -17.95 2.11 -5.64
C GLN A 209 -17.98 3.33 -4.71
N PRO A 210 -18.43 3.19 -3.44
CA PRO A 210 -18.43 4.26 -2.47
C PRO A 210 -17.03 4.89 -2.35
N ALA A 211 -17.00 6.23 -2.37
CA ALA A 211 -15.78 7.00 -2.25
C ALA A 211 -16.05 8.28 -1.46
N SER A 212 -15.14 8.60 -0.51
CA SER A 212 -15.22 9.76 0.36
C SER A 212 -13.86 10.45 0.46
N THR A 213 -13.85 11.77 0.23
CA THR A 213 -12.67 12.64 0.26
C THR A 213 -12.97 13.88 1.07
N ARG A 214 -12.27 14.09 2.17
CA ARG A 214 -12.30 15.39 2.88
C ARG A 214 -11.30 16.32 2.26
N TYR A 215 -11.65 17.61 2.14
CA TYR A 215 -10.74 18.63 1.66
C TYR A 215 -10.75 19.88 2.55
N ARG A 216 -9.62 20.59 2.56
CA ARG A 216 -9.44 21.87 3.23
C ARG A 216 -8.54 22.77 2.40
N VAL A 217 -8.98 23.98 2.10
CA VAL A 217 -8.18 25.01 1.43
C VAL A 217 -7.15 25.53 2.41
N LEU A 218 -5.87 25.45 2.06
CA LEU A 218 -4.76 25.94 2.86
C LEU A 218 -4.31 27.35 2.45
N ARG A 219 -4.27 27.60 1.14
CA ARG A 219 -3.83 28.87 0.56
C ARG A 219 -4.55 29.12 -0.76
N THR A 220 -4.71 30.40 -1.12
CA THR A 220 -5.28 30.81 -2.40
C THR A 220 -4.37 31.83 -3.08
N GLY A 221 -4.38 31.86 -4.42
CA GLY A 221 -3.64 32.84 -5.21
C GLY A 221 -3.79 32.59 -6.70
N GLN A 222 -3.80 33.62 -7.49
CA GLN A 222 -3.86 33.58 -8.96
C GLN A 222 -5.00 32.70 -9.50
N GLY A 223 -6.19 32.77 -8.91
CA GLY A 223 -7.33 31.98 -9.32
C GLY A 223 -7.29 30.50 -8.96
N ARG A 224 -6.33 30.07 -8.11
CA ARG A 224 -6.09 28.67 -7.69
C ARG A 224 -6.09 28.52 -6.18
N ALA A 225 -6.25 27.31 -5.72
CA ALA A 225 -6.13 26.98 -4.30
C ALA A 225 -5.17 25.79 -4.09
N LEU A 226 -4.31 25.90 -3.06
CA LEU A 226 -3.62 24.77 -2.46
C LEU A 226 -4.58 24.11 -1.49
N VAL A 227 -4.89 22.84 -1.70
CA VAL A 227 -5.81 22.06 -0.89
C VAL A 227 -5.12 20.87 -0.25
N GLU A 228 -5.46 20.62 1.00
CA GLU A 228 -5.17 19.37 1.71
C GLU A 228 -6.37 18.44 1.50
N LEU A 229 -6.10 17.18 1.18
CA LEU A 229 -7.13 16.19 0.93
C LEU A 229 -6.84 14.94 1.78
N GLU A 230 -7.83 14.48 2.52
CA GLU A 230 -7.72 13.26 3.30
C GLU A 230 -8.70 12.21 2.75
N LEU A 231 -8.18 11.00 2.52
CA LEU A 231 -8.93 9.92 1.90
C LEU A 231 -9.43 8.90 2.93
N ASP A 232 -10.76 8.73 3.05
CA ASP A 232 -11.37 7.63 3.78
C ASP A 232 -11.39 6.33 2.95
N THR A 233 -11.49 6.45 1.63
CA THR A 233 -11.43 5.37 0.65
C THR A 233 -10.24 5.56 -0.31
N GLY A 234 -9.95 4.59 -1.19
CA GLY A 234 -8.82 4.66 -2.12
C GLY A 234 -9.19 4.16 -3.52
N ARG A 235 -10.11 4.86 -4.22
CA ARG A 235 -10.51 4.50 -5.58
C ARG A 235 -9.53 5.08 -6.59
N THR A 236 -9.44 4.44 -7.75
CA THR A 236 -8.59 4.93 -8.85
C THR A 236 -9.01 6.35 -9.23
N HIS A 237 -8.03 7.26 -9.31
CA HIS A 237 -8.21 8.67 -9.63
C HIS A 237 -9.13 9.44 -8.65
N GLN A 238 -9.36 8.95 -7.44
CA GLN A 238 -10.40 9.48 -6.54
C GLN A 238 -10.31 11.00 -6.33
N ILE A 239 -9.16 11.51 -5.92
CA ILE A 239 -8.96 12.96 -5.70
C ILE A 239 -9.25 13.73 -6.98
N ARG A 240 -8.75 13.26 -8.10
CA ARG A 240 -8.86 13.89 -9.41
C ARG A 240 -10.33 14.01 -9.85
N VAL A 241 -11.08 12.90 -9.73
CA VAL A 241 -12.52 12.83 -10.06
C VAL A 241 -13.34 13.69 -9.10
N HIS A 242 -13.11 13.59 -7.81
CA HIS A 242 -13.86 14.34 -6.79
C HIS A 242 -13.66 15.85 -6.92
N MET A 243 -12.41 16.31 -7.10
CA MET A 243 -12.15 17.73 -7.28
C MET A 243 -12.73 18.27 -8.59
N ALA A 244 -12.68 17.52 -9.68
CA ALA A 244 -13.34 17.88 -10.92
C ALA A 244 -14.87 17.89 -10.77
N HIS A 245 -15.46 16.94 -10.03
CA HIS A 245 -16.90 16.86 -9.77
C HIS A 245 -17.44 18.10 -9.06
N ILE A 246 -16.69 18.67 -8.12
CA ILE A 246 -17.09 19.92 -7.45
C ILE A 246 -16.70 21.21 -8.23
N GLY A 247 -16.25 21.07 -9.50
CA GLY A 247 -15.89 22.20 -10.36
C GLY A 247 -14.50 22.77 -10.14
N HIS A 248 -13.65 22.09 -9.38
CA HIS A 248 -12.28 22.51 -9.05
C HIS A 248 -11.24 21.44 -9.44
N PRO A 249 -11.08 21.12 -10.74
CA PRO A 249 -10.13 20.09 -11.17
C PRO A 249 -8.71 20.44 -10.73
N LEU A 250 -7.86 19.41 -10.61
CA LEU A 250 -6.46 19.64 -10.26
C LEU A 250 -5.74 20.35 -11.39
N THR A 251 -4.90 21.31 -11.03
CA THR A 251 -4.08 22.05 -11.99
C THR A 251 -3.17 21.10 -12.78
N GLY A 252 -3.22 21.17 -14.12
CA GLY A 252 -2.43 20.31 -15.00
C GLY A 252 -2.95 18.87 -15.14
N ASP A 253 -4.16 18.57 -14.66
CA ASP A 253 -4.78 17.27 -14.88
C ASP A 253 -5.33 17.15 -16.31
N PHE A 254 -4.60 16.44 -17.16
CA PHE A 254 -4.94 16.27 -18.59
C PHE A 254 -6.21 15.45 -18.84
N LEU A 255 -6.68 14.67 -17.85
CA LEU A 255 -7.83 13.77 -18.02
C LEU A 255 -9.14 14.37 -17.50
N TYR A 256 -9.06 15.15 -16.42
CA TYR A 256 -10.21 15.70 -15.72
C TYR A 256 -10.19 17.24 -15.63
N GLY A 257 -9.08 17.87 -16.04
CA GLY A 257 -8.90 19.31 -16.03
C GLY A 257 -9.49 20.01 -17.24
N THR A 258 -9.42 21.33 -17.25
CA THR A 258 -9.64 22.16 -18.44
C THR A 258 -8.43 22.10 -19.37
N GLU A 259 -8.61 22.22 -20.69
CA GLU A 259 -7.65 21.93 -21.76
C GLU A 259 -6.35 22.78 -21.82
N ASP A 260 -5.90 23.36 -20.74
CA ASP A 260 -4.61 24.06 -20.75
C ASP A 260 -3.43 23.08 -20.61
N HIS A 261 -3.01 22.56 -21.74
CA HIS A 261 -1.88 21.60 -21.85
C HIS A 261 -0.50 22.21 -21.50
N SER A 262 -0.39 23.53 -21.32
CA SER A 262 0.89 24.21 -21.05
C SER A 262 1.49 23.88 -19.67
N LEU A 263 0.70 23.32 -18.75
CA LEU A 263 1.09 23.00 -17.37
C LEU A 263 1.30 21.51 -17.08
N ILE A 264 1.28 20.66 -18.09
CA ILE A 264 1.35 19.17 -17.98
C ILE A 264 2.57 18.66 -17.20
N SER A 265 3.63 19.44 -17.07
CA SER A 265 4.88 19.01 -16.44
C SER A 265 4.95 19.17 -14.92
N ARG A 266 3.91 19.72 -14.24
CA ARG A 266 4.02 20.16 -12.85
C ARG A 266 2.88 19.77 -11.90
N CYS A 267 2.05 18.80 -12.22
CA CYS A 267 1.07 18.31 -11.24
C CYS A 267 1.77 17.52 -10.12
N LEU A 268 2.09 18.22 -9.04
CA LEU A 268 2.68 17.64 -7.83
C LEU A 268 1.56 17.30 -6.86
N LEU A 269 1.11 16.05 -6.85
CA LEU A 269 0.41 15.50 -5.71
C LEU A 269 1.49 15.07 -4.70
N TYR A 270 1.50 15.70 -3.54
CA TYR A 270 2.46 15.38 -2.48
C TYR A 270 1.73 14.64 -1.36
N THR A 271 2.24 13.46 -0.97
CA THR A 271 1.74 12.74 0.20
C THR A 271 2.76 12.84 1.31
N SER A 272 2.35 13.33 2.48
CA SER A 272 3.17 13.31 3.69
C SER A 272 2.44 12.53 4.76
N PRO A 273 3.05 11.50 5.38
CA PRO A 273 2.57 11.01 6.66
C PRO A 273 2.91 12.04 7.72
N SER A 274 1.94 12.41 8.52
CA SER A 274 2.21 13.20 9.72
C SER A 274 2.85 12.28 10.75
N PRO A 275 4.06 12.59 11.24
CA PRO A 275 4.59 11.91 12.42
C PRO A 275 3.82 12.42 13.65
N ARG A 276 3.14 11.54 14.33
CA ARG A 276 2.82 11.65 15.76
C ARG A 276 3.06 10.31 16.41
#